data_45d4210e51fbf956fbe10eeb584efc38
#
_entry.id   45d4210e51fbf956fbe10eeb584efc38
#
_cell.length_a   1.000
_cell.length_b   1.000
_cell.length_c   1.000
_cell.angle_alpha   90.00
_cell.angle_beta   90.00
_cell.angle_gamma   90.00
#
_symmetry.space_group_name_H-M   'P 1'
#
loop_
_entity.id
_entity.type
_entity.pdbx_description
1 polymer ?
#
loop_
_entity_poly.entity_id
_entity_poly.type
_entity_poly.pdbx_seq_one_letter_code
_entity_poly.pdbx_strand_id
1 'polypeptide(L)'
;PLLLKSLIIHSASYSEKLHIPTSERTNQLGFGIPKSISQILYNSPYEATLILRDTLSRGDKIDIMDFPMPKLLIRNGFYTGQITATLVYDPILDSTQGIEYCQSNLDIKFGSYSEKVERDTSRQTILNPVGRKGTQNLFKGSLYSKRLMRDNQSDFALRERLLIQYGDKYYPVKKYAVDLSELSEANKHNYLTDDKHWFLFLSGLYRANAEQRFIVERRIPSQDFCLILTIRDPEKTADV
;
A
#
# COMPACT_ATOMS: atom_id res chain seq x y z
N PRO A 1 -4.91 17.98 -8.13
CA PRO A 1 -5.19 17.90 -6.69
C PRO A 1 -4.74 16.58 -6.07
N LEU A 2 -5.05 15.40 -6.67
CA LEU A 2 -4.70 14.08 -6.12
C LEU A 2 -3.21 13.88 -5.92
N LEU A 3 -2.36 14.22 -6.90
CA LEU A 3 -0.91 14.09 -6.78
C LEU A 3 -0.37 14.88 -5.58
N LEU A 4 -0.79 16.14 -5.42
CA LEU A 4 -0.33 16.96 -4.30
C LEU A 4 -0.74 16.36 -2.96
N LYS A 5 -1.99 15.91 -2.84
CA LYS A 5 -2.50 15.24 -1.65
C LYS A 5 -1.70 13.97 -1.35
N SER A 6 -1.42 13.17 -2.38
CA SER A 6 -0.62 11.95 -2.23
C SER A 6 0.80 12.24 -1.76
N LEU A 7 1.47 13.25 -2.33
CA LEU A 7 2.83 13.64 -1.94
C LEU A 7 2.89 14.14 -0.50
N ILE A 8 1.93 14.99 -0.08
CA ILE A 8 1.86 15.47 1.30
C ILE A 8 1.71 14.30 2.29
N ILE A 9 0.79 13.38 2.00
CA ILE A 9 0.53 12.22 2.88
C ILE A 9 1.70 11.24 2.85
N HIS A 10 2.30 11.01 1.68
CA HIS A 10 3.44 10.12 1.53
C HIS A 10 4.65 10.60 2.32
N SER A 11 4.93 11.92 2.30
CA SER A 11 6.01 12.54 3.06
C SER A 11 5.77 12.60 4.56
N ALA A 12 4.52 12.50 5.01
CA ALA A 12 4.17 12.69 6.41
C ALA A 12 4.67 11.53 7.28
N SER A 13 5.23 11.85 8.43
CA SER A 13 5.64 10.87 9.44
C SER A 13 5.47 11.41 10.85
N TYR A 14 5.48 10.53 11.84
CA TYR A 14 5.39 10.93 13.24
C TYR A 14 6.74 11.40 13.76
N SER A 15 6.70 12.33 14.72
CA SER A 15 7.90 12.73 15.48
C SER A 15 8.26 11.62 16.47
N GLU A 16 9.55 11.37 16.63
CA GLU A 16 10.09 10.42 17.63
C GLU A 16 9.74 10.80 19.08
N LYS A 17 9.52 12.11 19.33
CA LYS A 17 9.24 12.67 20.66
C LYS A 17 7.74 12.67 21.03
N LEU A 18 6.91 11.94 20.30
CA LEU A 18 5.47 11.91 20.60
C LEU A 18 5.16 11.02 21.79
N HIS A 19 4.54 11.62 22.81
CA HIS A 19 4.07 10.91 24.01
C HIS A 19 2.65 10.32 23.85
N ILE A 20 2.09 10.32 22.63
CA ILE A 20 0.76 9.76 22.36
C ILE A 20 0.86 8.26 22.18
N PRO A 21 0.00 7.48 22.85
CA PRO A 21 -0.08 6.03 22.65
C PRO A 21 -0.25 5.71 21.16
N THR A 22 0.44 4.70 20.73
CA THR A 22 0.54 4.36 19.32
C THR A 22 -0.80 3.98 18.69
N SER A 23 -1.71 3.37 19.44
CA SER A 23 -3.08 3.05 18.99
C SER A 23 -3.93 4.29 18.70
N GLU A 24 -3.56 5.45 19.28
CA GLU A 24 -4.33 6.69 19.15
C GLU A 24 -3.71 7.68 18.17
N ARG A 25 -2.42 7.50 17.82
CA ARG A 25 -1.68 8.46 16.97
C ARG A 25 -2.41 8.77 15.68
N THR A 26 -2.90 7.75 15.02
CA THR A 26 -3.56 7.92 13.73
C THR A 26 -4.89 8.67 13.86
N ASN A 27 -5.64 8.43 14.92
CA ASN A 27 -6.91 9.13 15.18
C ASN A 27 -6.69 10.59 15.56
N GLN A 28 -5.60 10.90 16.27
CA GLN A 28 -5.31 12.27 16.74
C GLN A 28 -4.48 13.08 15.74
N LEU A 29 -3.57 12.44 15.00
CA LEU A 29 -2.57 13.11 14.18
C LEU A 29 -2.65 12.73 12.69
N GLY A 30 -3.59 11.89 12.31
CA GLY A 30 -3.68 11.38 10.93
C GLY A 30 -2.39 10.65 10.52
N PHE A 31 -1.75 11.08 9.45
CA PHE A 31 -0.51 10.51 8.93
C PHE A 31 0.76 11.16 9.51
N GLY A 32 0.62 12.11 10.45
CA GLY A 32 1.74 12.81 11.05
C GLY A 32 2.09 14.12 10.35
N ILE A 33 3.34 14.57 10.51
CA ILE A 33 3.82 15.85 10.01
C ILE A 33 4.40 15.67 8.61
N PRO A 34 3.89 16.40 7.60
CA PRO A 34 4.46 16.37 6.26
C PRO A 34 5.92 16.88 6.25
N LYS A 35 6.76 16.19 5.49
CA LYS A 35 8.13 16.63 5.21
C LYS A 35 8.20 17.33 3.85
N SER A 36 9.37 17.83 3.51
CA SER A 36 9.59 18.44 2.20
C SER A 36 9.28 17.47 1.07
N ILE A 37 8.40 17.87 0.16
CA ILE A 37 8.04 17.10 -1.03
C ILE A 37 9.26 16.88 -1.94
N SER A 38 10.20 17.82 -1.94
CA SER A 38 11.44 17.68 -2.71
C SER A 38 12.23 16.42 -2.35
N GLN A 39 12.17 15.97 -1.10
CA GLN A 39 12.84 14.74 -0.66
C GLN A 39 12.25 13.47 -1.29
N ILE A 40 10.99 13.52 -1.73
CA ILE A 40 10.35 12.39 -2.44
C ILE A 40 10.72 12.41 -3.92
N LEU A 41 10.87 13.60 -4.49
CA LEU A 41 11.11 13.79 -5.92
C LEU A 41 12.60 13.74 -6.28
N TYR A 42 13.50 14.01 -5.34
CA TYR A 42 14.92 13.83 -5.52
C TYR A 42 15.31 12.39 -5.23
N ASN A 43 15.60 11.66 -6.28
CA ASN A 43 16.12 10.30 -6.16
C ASN A 43 17.47 10.33 -5.44
N SER A 44 17.46 9.76 -4.25
CA SER A 44 18.69 9.32 -3.60
C SER A 44 19.13 8.00 -4.26
N PRO A 45 20.42 7.70 -4.38
CA PRO A 45 20.84 6.38 -4.86
C PRO A 45 20.31 5.23 -3.98
N TYR A 46 19.88 5.56 -2.76
CA TYR A 46 19.38 4.58 -1.78
C TYR A 46 17.84 4.47 -1.73
N GLU A 47 17.14 5.12 -2.64
CA GLU A 47 15.69 5.03 -2.72
C GLU A 47 15.16 5.27 -4.12
N ALA A 48 14.17 4.49 -4.52
CA ALA A 48 13.44 4.65 -5.77
C ALA A 48 11.96 4.89 -5.48
N THR A 49 11.37 5.85 -6.21
CA THR A 49 9.95 6.19 -6.05
C THR A 49 9.22 6.06 -7.37
N LEU A 50 8.19 5.21 -7.39
CA LEU A 50 7.21 5.12 -8.46
C LEU A 50 6.02 6.02 -8.14
N ILE A 51 5.63 6.85 -9.09
CA ILE A 51 4.39 7.63 -9.04
C ILE A 51 3.51 7.19 -10.21
N LEU A 52 2.35 6.60 -9.89
CA LEU A 52 1.37 6.17 -10.86
C LEU A 52 0.08 6.97 -10.64
N ARG A 53 -0.38 7.64 -11.68
CA ARG A 53 -1.64 8.39 -11.68
C ARG A 53 -2.45 7.99 -12.90
N ASP A 54 -3.68 7.56 -12.67
CA ASP A 54 -4.59 7.12 -13.73
C ASP A 54 -6.03 7.13 -13.23
N THR A 55 -6.93 6.66 -14.08
CA THR A 55 -8.35 6.42 -13.81
C THR A 55 -8.64 4.94 -13.91
N LEU A 56 -9.29 4.38 -12.90
CA LEU A 56 -9.67 2.96 -12.89
C LEU A 56 -11.19 2.84 -13.00
N SER A 57 -11.65 2.18 -14.05
CA SER A 57 -13.07 1.94 -14.30
C SER A 57 -13.52 0.61 -13.66
N ARG A 58 -14.83 0.42 -13.60
CA ARG A 58 -15.39 -0.85 -13.12
C ARG A 58 -14.90 -2.03 -13.95
N GLY A 59 -14.35 -3.03 -13.27
CA GLY A 59 -13.80 -4.24 -13.90
C GLY A 59 -12.34 -4.12 -14.31
N ASP A 60 -11.79 -2.92 -14.33
CA ASP A 60 -10.38 -2.70 -14.62
C ASP A 60 -9.51 -3.03 -13.41
N LYS A 61 -8.28 -3.40 -13.71
CA LYS A 61 -7.24 -3.65 -12.73
C LYS A 61 -5.87 -3.31 -13.31
N ILE A 62 -4.98 -2.88 -12.46
CA ILE A 62 -3.56 -2.79 -12.78
C ILE A 62 -2.89 -4.02 -12.16
N ASP A 63 -2.21 -4.80 -12.97
CA ASP A 63 -1.59 -6.06 -12.56
C ASP A 63 -0.17 -6.09 -13.16
N ILE A 64 0.78 -5.57 -12.40
CA ILE A 64 2.19 -5.54 -12.76
C ILE A 64 2.86 -6.76 -12.12
N MET A 65 3.05 -7.79 -12.91
CA MET A 65 3.87 -8.95 -12.56
C MET A 65 5.32 -8.65 -12.92
N ASP A 66 6.25 -9.31 -12.25
CA ASP A 66 7.70 -9.05 -12.39
C ASP A 66 8.05 -7.58 -12.13
N PHE A 67 7.43 -7.02 -11.07
CA PHE A 67 7.77 -5.67 -10.62
C PHE A 67 9.27 -5.58 -10.35
N PRO A 68 9.97 -4.53 -10.83
CA PRO A 68 11.43 -4.43 -10.75
C PRO A 68 11.91 -4.13 -9.33
N MET A 69 11.87 -5.13 -8.45
CA MET A 69 12.44 -5.00 -7.11
C MET A 69 13.97 -5.03 -7.19
N PRO A 70 14.68 -4.05 -6.63
CA PRO A 70 16.13 -3.97 -6.73
C PRO A 70 16.84 -5.18 -6.10
N LYS A 71 17.60 -5.93 -6.91
CA LYS A 71 18.34 -7.12 -6.43
C LYS A 71 19.47 -6.77 -5.46
N LEU A 72 19.96 -5.54 -5.50
CA LEU A 72 20.97 -5.05 -4.55
C LEU A 72 20.47 -4.97 -3.10
N LEU A 73 19.16 -5.07 -2.89
CA LEU A 73 18.56 -5.18 -1.57
C LEU A 73 18.58 -6.60 -1.00
N ILE A 74 19.13 -7.58 -1.72
CA ILE A 74 19.26 -8.95 -1.22
C ILE A 74 20.45 -9.03 -0.27
N ARG A 75 20.21 -9.44 0.97
CA ARG A 75 21.22 -9.66 1.99
C ARG A 75 21.01 -11.01 2.66
N ASN A 76 22.04 -11.81 2.74
CA ASN A 76 21.98 -13.15 3.31
C ASN A 76 20.87 -14.04 2.67
N GLY A 77 20.63 -13.88 1.35
CA GLY A 77 19.61 -14.64 0.62
C GLY A 77 18.18 -14.15 0.77
N PHE A 78 17.96 -12.98 1.40
CA PHE A 78 16.63 -12.39 1.58
C PHE A 78 16.57 -10.96 1.08
N TYR A 79 15.46 -10.57 0.48
CA TYR A 79 15.17 -9.17 0.21
C TYR A 79 15.01 -8.40 1.52
N THR A 80 15.67 -7.27 1.61
CA THR A 80 15.60 -6.31 2.72
C THR A 80 15.08 -4.96 2.22
N GLY A 81 14.95 -3.99 3.12
CA GLY A 81 14.56 -2.64 2.78
C GLY A 81 13.22 -2.24 3.35
N GLN A 82 12.93 -0.96 3.21
CA GLN A 82 11.69 -0.34 3.66
C GLN A 82 10.83 0.03 2.45
N ILE A 83 9.54 -0.26 2.55
CA ILE A 83 8.57 0.02 1.49
C ILE A 83 7.48 0.91 2.07
N THR A 84 7.25 2.05 1.41
CA THR A 84 6.14 2.95 1.73
C THR A 84 5.26 3.09 0.50
N ALA A 85 3.97 2.80 0.63
CA ALA A 85 2.98 2.99 -0.42
C ALA A 85 1.87 3.92 0.08
N THR A 86 1.50 4.89 -0.73
CA THR A 86 0.38 5.80 -0.47
C THR A 86 -0.55 5.82 -1.65
N LEU A 87 -1.79 5.40 -1.43
CA LEU A 87 -2.85 5.42 -2.42
C LEU A 87 -3.89 6.47 -2.03
N VAL A 88 -4.13 7.42 -2.90
CA VAL A 88 -5.19 8.42 -2.78
C VAL A 88 -6.08 8.35 -4.01
N TYR A 89 -7.39 8.35 -3.82
CA TYR A 89 -8.35 8.31 -4.91
C TYR A 89 -9.57 9.17 -4.62
N ASP A 90 -10.33 9.48 -5.66
CA ASP A 90 -11.59 10.21 -5.56
C ASP A 90 -12.75 9.19 -5.56
N PRO A 91 -13.32 8.85 -4.40
CA PRO A 91 -14.38 7.86 -4.32
C PRO A 91 -15.69 8.39 -4.89
N ILE A 92 -16.51 7.48 -5.38
CA ILE A 92 -17.89 7.79 -5.71
C ILE A 92 -18.68 7.96 -4.42
N LEU A 93 -19.34 9.09 -4.28
CA LEU A 93 -20.13 9.43 -3.08
C LEU A 93 -21.61 9.47 -3.41
N ASP A 94 -22.43 9.05 -2.45
CA ASP A 94 -23.89 9.14 -2.49
C ASP A 94 -24.43 9.52 -1.12
N SER A 95 -24.79 10.78 -0.92
CA SER A 95 -25.27 11.32 0.34
C SER A 95 -26.58 10.70 0.82
N THR A 96 -27.34 10.04 -0.07
CA THR A 96 -28.61 9.38 0.28
C THR A 96 -28.42 8.07 1.01
N GLN A 97 -27.20 7.50 1.00
CA GLN A 97 -26.90 6.19 1.57
C GLN A 97 -26.49 6.22 3.07
N GLY A 98 -26.65 7.36 3.74
CA GLY A 98 -26.31 7.49 5.16
C GLY A 98 -24.86 7.13 5.48
N ILE A 99 -24.64 6.19 6.40
CA ILE A 99 -23.29 5.74 6.78
C ILE A 99 -22.54 5.03 5.63
N GLU A 100 -23.26 4.56 4.64
CA GLU A 100 -22.70 3.90 3.45
C GLU A 100 -22.50 4.87 2.27
N TYR A 101 -22.37 6.16 2.55
CA TYR A 101 -22.23 7.23 1.53
C TYR A 101 -21.08 7.00 0.56
N CYS A 102 -20.03 6.30 0.96
CA CYS A 102 -18.88 5.98 0.11
C CYS A 102 -19.18 4.70 -0.70
N GLN A 103 -19.33 4.85 -2.01
CA GLN A 103 -19.85 3.83 -2.90
C GLN A 103 -18.75 3.08 -3.68
N SER A 104 -17.49 3.47 -3.53
CA SER A 104 -16.38 2.83 -4.22
C SER A 104 -15.14 2.71 -3.34
N ASN A 105 -14.26 1.79 -3.71
CA ASN A 105 -13.00 1.52 -3.02
C ASN A 105 -11.93 1.15 -4.04
N LEU A 106 -10.70 1.63 -3.83
CA LEU A 106 -9.51 1.10 -4.48
C LEU A 106 -8.68 0.32 -3.48
N ASP A 107 -8.23 -0.86 -3.87
CA ASP A 107 -7.37 -1.70 -3.06
C ASP A 107 -6.03 -1.95 -3.76
N ILE A 108 -4.97 -1.95 -2.97
CA ILE A 108 -3.61 -2.17 -3.42
C ILE A 108 -3.03 -3.42 -2.74
N LYS A 109 -2.30 -4.21 -3.52
CA LYS A 109 -1.48 -5.30 -3.02
C LYS A 109 -0.08 -5.16 -3.61
N PHE A 110 0.91 -5.33 -2.78
CA PHE A 110 2.31 -5.38 -3.18
C PHE A 110 2.98 -6.53 -2.44
N GLY A 111 3.83 -7.27 -3.13
CA GLY A 111 4.49 -8.39 -2.51
C GLY A 111 5.17 -9.34 -3.49
N SER A 112 5.35 -10.57 -3.06
CA SER A 112 6.13 -11.55 -3.77
C SER A 112 5.31 -12.78 -4.22
N TYR A 113 5.86 -13.56 -5.15
CA TYR A 113 5.33 -14.83 -5.59
C TYR A 113 6.46 -15.76 -6.07
N SER A 114 6.17 -17.05 -6.12
CA SER A 114 7.04 -18.05 -6.75
C SER A 114 6.60 -18.30 -8.19
N GLU A 115 7.39 -18.98 -9.01
CA GLU A 115 7.13 -19.23 -10.43
C GLU A 115 5.75 -19.83 -10.75
N LYS A 116 5.16 -20.57 -9.81
CA LYS A 116 3.83 -21.17 -10.00
C LYS A 116 2.73 -20.23 -9.53
N VAL A 117 2.32 -19.31 -10.39
CA VAL A 117 1.18 -18.44 -10.15
C VAL A 117 -0.01 -18.89 -11.01
N GLU A 118 -1.05 -19.42 -10.38
CA GLU A 118 -2.30 -19.76 -11.04
C GLU A 118 -3.23 -18.53 -11.09
N ARG A 119 -3.93 -18.34 -12.21
CA ARG A 119 -5.02 -17.38 -12.26
C ARG A 119 -6.12 -17.81 -11.28
N ASP A 120 -6.45 -16.94 -10.35
CA ASP A 120 -7.62 -17.16 -9.52
C ASP A 120 -8.88 -16.93 -10.35
N THR A 121 -9.62 -18.01 -10.62
CA THR A 121 -10.90 -17.96 -11.35
C THR A 121 -12.09 -17.79 -10.42
N SER A 122 -11.87 -17.64 -9.11
CA SER A 122 -12.94 -17.41 -8.15
C SER A 122 -13.68 -16.10 -8.46
N ARG A 123 -14.99 -16.07 -8.21
CA ARG A 123 -15.79 -14.86 -8.42
C ARG A 123 -15.31 -13.75 -7.51
N GLN A 124 -15.08 -12.60 -8.11
CA GLN A 124 -14.78 -11.35 -7.38
C GLN A 124 -15.94 -10.98 -6.46
N THR A 125 -15.63 -10.79 -5.19
CA THR A 125 -16.56 -10.16 -4.25
C THR A 125 -15.90 -8.92 -3.66
N ILE A 126 -16.71 -7.97 -3.15
CA ILE A 126 -16.22 -6.77 -2.47
C ILE A 126 -15.29 -7.12 -1.29
N LEU A 127 -15.53 -8.28 -0.67
CA LEU A 127 -14.75 -8.79 0.46
C LEU A 127 -13.50 -9.57 0.03
N ASN A 128 -13.49 -10.05 -1.19
CA ASN A 128 -12.42 -10.89 -1.75
C ASN A 128 -12.10 -10.43 -3.18
N PRO A 129 -11.33 -9.35 -3.34
CA PRO A 129 -10.87 -8.94 -4.66
C PRO A 129 -10.03 -10.07 -5.26
N VAL A 130 -10.26 -10.37 -6.53
CA VAL A 130 -9.53 -11.43 -7.24
C VAL A 130 -8.05 -11.11 -7.19
N GLY A 131 -7.28 -11.97 -6.52
CA GLY A 131 -5.84 -12.01 -6.61
C GLY A 131 -5.42 -13.22 -7.43
N ARG A 132 -4.16 -13.31 -7.79
CA ARG A 132 -3.61 -14.56 -8.32
C ARG A 132 -3.30 -15.51 -7.16
N LYS A 133 -3.68 -16.77 -7.26
CA LYS A 133 -3.26 -17.79 -6.30
C LYS A 133 -1.73 -17.86 -6.26
N GLY A 134 -1.17 -18.02 -5.08
CA GLY A 134 0.29 -18.08 -4.90
C GLY A 134 0.97 -16.73 -4.72
N THR A 135 0.25 -15.61 -4.86
CA THR A 135 0.80 -14.28 -4.54
C THR A 135 0.69 -13.97 -3.05
N GLN A 136 1.73 -13.34 -2.50
CA GLN A 136 1.84 -13.00 -1.09
C GLN A 136 1.83 -11.49 -0.89
N ASN A 137 0.73 -10.95 -0.37
CA ASN A 137 0.62 -9.52 -0.09
C ASN A 137 1.34 -9.16 1.20
N LEU A 138 2.36 -8.30 1.11
CA LEU A 138 3.16 -7.83 2.24
C LEU A 138 2.49 -6.72 3.07
N PHE A 139 1.42 -6.11 2.57
CA PHE A 139 0.66 -5.12 3.33
C PHE A 139 -0.35 -5.74 4.30
N LYS A 140 0.03 -6.81 4.98
CA LYS A 140 -0.79 -7.49 5.99
C LYS A 140 -0.11 -7.46 7.35
N GLY A 141 -0.77 -6.89 8.35
CA GLY A 141 -0.25 -6.79 9.71
C GLY A 141 0.12 -8.11 10.37
N SER A 142 -0.56 -9.20 9.99
CA SER A 142 -0.31 -10.53 10.54
C SER A 142 1.07 -11.11 10.18
N LEU A 143 1.77 -10.54 9.19
CA LEU A 143 3.09 -11.00 8.77
C LEU A 143 4.21 -10.49 9.68
N TYR A 144 3.98 -9.39 10.39
CA TYR A 144 5.00 -8.69 11.17
C TYR A 144 4.94 -9.07 12.65
N SER A 145 6.07 -8.99 13.32
CA SER A 145 6.15 -9.32 14.73
C SER A 145 5.29 -8.39 15.58
N LYS A 146 4.34 -8.96 16.33
CA LYS A 146 3.50 -8.20 17.26
C LYS A 146 4.34 -7.49 18.34
N ARG A 147 5.48 -8.05 18.73
CA ARG A 147 6.39 -7.45 19.71
C ARG A 147 7.02 -6.18 19.15
N LEU A 148 7.61 -6.25 17.95
CA LEU A 148 8.20 -5.07 17.28
C LEU A 148 7.16 -3.99 17.02
N MET A 149 5.97 -4.39 16.60
CA MET A 149 4.85 -3.46 16.38
C MET A 149 4.38 -2.79 17.70
N ARG A 150 4.40 -3.52 18.82
CA ARG A 150 3.96 -3.01 20.11
C ARG A 150 5.02 -2.15 20.77
N ASP A 151 6.26 -2.58 20.74
CA ASP A 151 7.34 -2.02 21.56
C ASP A 151 8.11 -0.91 20.83
N ASN A 152 7.77 -0.61 19.54
CA ASN A 152 8.39 0.43 18.72
C ASN A 152 9.94 0.37 18.72
N GLN A 153 10.50 -0.82 18.56
CA GLN A 153 11.93 -1.06 18.72
C GLN A 153 12.78 -0.62 17.51
N SER A 154 12.17 -0.26 16.37
CA SER A 154 12.90 0.27 15.23
C SER A 154 12.61 1.76 15.03
N ASP A 155 13.62 2.50 14.54
CA ASP A 155 13.45 3.92 14.17
C ASP A 155 12.38 4.13 13.11
N PHE A 156 12.24 3.16 12.20
CA PHE A 156 11.20 3.18 11.19
C PHE A 156 9.82 2.98 11.81
N ALA A 157 9.67 1.99 12.70
CA ALA A 157 8.43 1.75 13.42
C ALA A 157 8.06 2.93 14.35
N LEU A 158 9.02 3.66 14.89
CA LEU A 158 8.76 4.89 15.65
C LEU A 158 8.20 6.02 14.78
N ARG A 159 8.73 6.20 13.59
CA ARG A 159 8.36 7.31 12.69
C ARG A 159 7.14 7.01 11.83
N GLU A 160 7.12 5.85 11.22
CA GLU A 160 6.04 5.40 10.32
C GLU A 160 5.09 4.44 11.00
N ARG A 161 5.60 3.81 12.05
CA ARG A 161 4.93 2.84 12.85
C ARG A 161 4.13 1.83 12.06
N LEU A 162 4.81 1.12 11.18
CA LEU A 162 4.16 0.04 10.46
C LEU A 162 2.68 0.38 10.15
N LEU A 163 2.48 1.52 9.48
CA LEU A 163 1.17 1.90 8.97
C LEU A 163 0.80 0.88 7.90
N ILE A 164 0.50 -0.35 8.37
CA ILE A 164 0.26 -1.49 7.49
C ILE A 164 -1.07 -1.35 6.81
N GLN A 165 -2.03 -0.76 7.47
CA GLN A 165 -3.33 -0.53 6.89
C GLN A 165 -4.00 0.64 7.63
N TYR A 166 -3.87 1.84 7.08
CA TYR A 166 -4.64 2.97 7.53
C TYR A 166 -5.78 3.24 6.56
N GLY A 167 -6.94 3.27 7.12
CA GLY A 167 -8.16 3.36 6.36
C GLY A 167 -8.81 2.00 6.19
N ASP A 168 -10.04 1.93 6.61
CA ASP A 168 -10.91 0.80 6.35
C ASP A 168 -11.26 0.75 4.86
N LYS A 169 -12.03 -0.24 4.44
CA LYS A 169 -12.26 -0.59 3.03
C LYS A 169 -12.68 0.55 2.12
N TYR A 170 -13.28 1.59 2.64
CA TYR A 170 -13.83 2.69 1.82
C TYR A 170 -13.16 4.04 2.05
N TYR A 171 -12.03 4.10 2.76
CA TYR A 171 -11.31 5.37 2.93
C TYR A 171 -10.56 5.77 1.67
N PRO A 172 -10.69 7.04 1.24
CA PRO A 172 -10.07 7.55 -0.01
C PRO A 172 -8.55 7.73 0.10
N VAL A 173 -7.98 7.41 1.25
CA VAL A 173 -6.55 7.49 1.51
C VAL A 173 -6.10 6.23 2.24
N LYS A 174 -5.09 5.58 1.70
CA LYS A 174 -4.44 4.41 2.31
C LYS A 174 -2.94 4.62 2.31
N LYS A 175 -2.30 4.39 3.44
CA LYS A 175 -0.84 4.42 3.54
C LYS A 175 -0.35 3.14 4.21
N TYR A 176 0.63 2.52 3.59
CA TYR A 176 1.31 1.33 4.08
C TYR A 176 2.79 1.64 4.20
N ALA A 177 3.37 1.30 5.34
CA ALA A 177 4.79 1.44 5.57
C ALA A 177 5.27 0.17 6.28
N VAL A 178 6.19 -0.55 5.66
CA VAL A 178 6.69 -1.83 6.13
C VAL A 178 8.21 -1.89 6.03
N ASP A 179 8.84 -2.52 7.00
CA ASP A 179 10.24 -2.88 6.98
C ASP A 179 10.35 -4.39 6.80
N LEU A 180 10.98 -4.84 5.72
CA LEU A 180 11.09 -6.26 5.40
C LEU A 180 11.94 -7.01 6.43
N SER A 181 12.86 -6.33 7.11
CA SER A 181 13.67 -6.92 8.16
C SER A 181 12.85 -7.34 9.38
N GLU A 182 11.68 -6.76 9.58
CA GLU A 182 10.80 -7.02 10.71
C GLU A 182 9.83 -8.20 10.51
N LEU A 183 9.87 -8.86 9.36
CA LEU A 183 9.16 -10.12 9.20
C LEU A 183 9.76 -11.18 10.13
N SER A 184 8.89 -12.07 10.65
CA SER A 184 9.38 -13.27 11.37
C SER A 184 10.22 -14.14 10.42
N GLU A 185 11.17 -14.89 10.96
CA GLU A 185 12.06 -15.76 10.16
C GLU A 185 11.28 -16.70 9.22
N ALA A 186 10.19 -17.29 9.73
CA ALA A 186 9.32 -18.13 8.90
C ALA A 186 8.72 -17.36 7.71
N ASN A 187 8.33 -16.09 7.92
CA ASN A 187 7.79 -15.25 6.86
C ASN A 187 8.90 -14.78 5.92
N LYS A 188 10.11 -14.50 6.38
CA LYS A 188 11.24 -14.18 5.50
C LYS A 188 11.50 -15.32 4.52
N HIS A 189 11.57 -16.56 5.01
CA HIS A 189 11.74 -17.73 4.15
C HIS A 189 10.61 -17.93 3.15
N ASN A 190 9.37 -17.62 3.53
CA ASN A 190 8.22 -17.79 2.65
C ASN A 190 8.09 -16.68 1.60
N TYR A 191 8.51 -15.45 1.92
CA TYR A 191 8.15 -14.27 1.13
C TYR A 191 9.32 -13.50 0.54
N LEU A 192 10.52 -13.62 1.10
CA LEU A 192 11.63 -12.71 0.81
C LEU A 192 12.89 -13.38 0.23
N THR A 193 12.86 -14.68 -0.05
CA THR A 193 14.03 -15.35 -0.64
C THR A 193 14.36 -14.78 -2.02
N ASP A 194 15.61 -14.84 -2.42
CA ASP A 194 16.17 -14.23 -3.63
C ASP A 194 15.59 -14.78 -4.93
N ASP A 195 14.95 -15.96 -4.89
CA ASP A 195 14.23 -16.59 -6.00
C ASP A 195 12.81 -16.00 -6.22
N LYS A 196 12.34 -15.11 -5.35
CA LYS A 196 10.99 -14.54 -5.47
C LYS A 196 10.91 -13.48 -6.56
N HIS A 197 9.80 -13.51 -7.27
CA HIS A 197 9.34 -12.45 -8.15
C HIS A 197 8.43 -11.49 -7.37
N TRP A 198 8.30 -10.26 -7.85
CA TRP A 198 7.51 -9.23 -7.17
C TRP A 198 6.31 -8.82 -8.02
N PHE A 199 5.26 -8.35 -7.37
CA PHE A 199 4.07 -7.86 -8.06
C PHE A 199 3.48 -6.64 -7.39
N LEU A 200 2.85 -5.79 -8.20
CA LEU A 200 1.98 -4.70 -7.78
C LEU A 200 0.61 -4.90 -8.40
N PHE A 201 -0.42 -4.90 -7.58
CA PHE A 201 -1.80 -5.08 -8.01
C PHE A 201 -2.68 -3.99 -7.43
N LEU A 202 -3.51 -3.38 -8.28
CA LEU A 202 -4.50 -2.37 -7.92
C LEU A 202 -5.84 -2.76 -8.53
N SER A 203 -6.92 -2.71 -7.75
CA SER A 203 -8.27 -2.99 -8.23
C SER A 203 -9.30 -2.04 -7.66
N GLY A 204 -10.30 -1.70 -8.48
CA GLY A 204 -11.47 -0.93 -8.11
C GLY A 204 -12.65 -1.81 -7.74
N LEU A 205 -13.36 -1.45 -6.68
CA LEU A 205 -14.56 -2.10 -6.22
C LEU A 205 -15.68 -1.05 -6.09
N TYR A 206 -16.88 -1.42 -6.50
CA TYR A 206 -18.04 -0.54 -6.50
C TYR A 206 -19.20 -1.22 -5.78
N ARG A 207 -19.99 -0.47 -5.04
CA ARG A 207 -21.20 -0.99 -4.42
C ARG A 207 -22.30 -1.20 -5.47
N ALA A 208 -23.15 -2.17 -5.24
CA ALA A 208 -24.24 -2.53 -6.15
C ALA A 208 -25.14 -1.32 -6.49
N ASN A 209 -25.43 -0.45 -5.51
CA ASN A 209 -26.25 0.75 -5.72
C ASN A 209 -25.59 1.71 -6.71
N ALA A 210 -24.28 1.94 -6.59
CA ALA A 210 -23.53 2.74 -7.54
C ALA A 210 -23.58 2.10 -8.94
N GLU A 211 -23.33 0.80 -9.02
CA GLU A 211 -23.36 0.09 -10.29
C GLU A 211 -24.71 0.22 -10.99
N GLN A 212 -25.82 0.02 -10.27
CA GLN A 212 -27.17 0.16 -10.82
C GLN A 212 -27.44 1.58 -11.31
N ARG A 213 -27.07 2.60 -10.53
CA ARG A 213 -27.22 4.01 -10.95
C ARG A 213 -26.47 4.30 -12.25
N PHE A 214 -25.23 3.88 -12.36
CA PHE A 214 -24.44 4.09 -13.58
C PHE A 214 -24.95 3.31 -14.78
N ILE A 215 -25.56 2.12 -14.58
CA ILE A 215 -26.25 1.39 -15.65
C ILE A 215 -27.42 2.21 -16.18
N VAL A 216 -28.25 2.77 -15.30
CA VAL A 216 -29.39 3.62 -15.68
C VAL A 216 -28.92 4.86 -16.43
N GLU A 217 -27.83 5.47 -15.97
CA GLU A 217 -27.20 6.64 -16.61
C GLU A 217 -26.43 6.30 -17.90
N ARG A 218 -26.34 5.02 -18.27
CA ARG A 218 -25.53 4.52 -19.40
C ARG A 218 -24.06 4.96 -19.33
N ARG A 219 -23.49 4.97 -18.14
CA ARG A 219 -22.10 5.33 -17.85
C ARG A 219 -21.37 4.17 -17.17
N ILE A 220 -20.06 4.14 -17.30
CA ILE A 220 -19.20 3.20 -16.56
C ILE A 220 -18.65 3.93 -15.34
N PRO A 221 -18.87 3.42 -14.12
CA PRO A 221 -18.27 4.03 -12.94
C PRO A 221 -16.76 3.95 -13.01
N SER A 222 -16.11 5.05 -12.73
CA SER A 222 -14.65 5.17 -12.71
C SER A 222 -14.21 6.09 -11.58
N GLN A 223 -12.96 5.97 -11.15
CA GLN A 223 -12.39 6.83 -10.14
C GLN A 223 -10.92 7.11 -10.43
N ASP A 224 -10.55 8.37 -10.29
CA ASP A 224 -9.19 8.84 -10.45
C ASP A 224 -8.38 8.46 -9.21
N PHE A 225 -7.12 8.09 -9.40
CA PHE A 225 -6.22 7.76 -8.30
C PHE A 225 -4.80 8.26 -8.52
N CYS A 226 -4.05 8.32 -7.43
CA CYS A 226 -2.62 8.50 -7.42
C CYS A 226 -2.01 7.53 -6.40
N LEU A 227 -1.10 6.70 -6.87
CA LEU A 227 -0.29 5.79 -6.07
C LEU A 227 1.15 6.29 -6.07
N ILE A 228 1.75 6.39 -4.88
CA ILE A 228 3.18 6.61 -4.71
C ILE A 228 3.74 5.41 -3.95
N LEU A 229 4.75 4.78 -4.50
CA LEU A 229 5.45 3.64 -3.92
C LEU A 229 6.94 3.96 -3.85
N THR A 230 7.49 4.01 -2.65
CA THR A 230 8.93 4.20 -2.42
C THR A 230 9.54 2.93 -1.82
N ILE A 231 10.63 2.50 -2.41
CA ILE A 231 11.50 1.42 -1.90
C ILE A 231 12.80 2.09 -1.47
N ARG A 232 13.27 1.78 -0.27
CA ARG A 232 14.45 2.41 0.34
C ARG A 232 15.38 1.37 0.93
N ASP A 233 16.68 1.57 0.76
CA ASP A 233 17.71 0.95 1.59
C ASP A 233 17.99 1.79 2.84
N PRO A 234 17.57 1.36 4.05
CA PRO A 234 17.79 2.13 5.27
C PRO A 234 19.27 2.16 5.69
N GLU A 235 20.07 1.18 5.28
CA GLU A 235 21.48 1.08 5.61
C GLU A 235 22.38 1.90 4.66
N LYS A 236 21.82 2.36 3.55
CA LYS A 236 22.51 3.18 2.54
C LYS A 236 23.79 2.50 1.99
N THR A 237 23.73 1.20 1.79
CA THR A 237 24.84 0.39 1.31
C THR A 237 24.61 -0.15 -0.10
N ALA A 238 23.37 -0.08 -0.60
CA ALA A 238 22.99 -0.56 -1.92
C ALA A 238 22.26 0.54 -2.70
N ASP A 239 22.62 0.72 -3.95
CA ASP A 239 21.88 1.56 -4.88
C ASP A 239 20.55 0.87 -5.23
N VAL A 240 19.44 1.62 -5.17
CA VAL A 240 18.07 1.10 -5.32
C VAL A 240 17.48 1.45 -6.69
#